data_43cca0f99875343cb6144e3c88f7db02
#
_entry.id   43cca0f99875343cb6144e3c88f7db02
#
_cell.length_a   1.000
_cell.length_b   1.000
_cell.length_c   1.000
_cell.angle_alpha   90.00
_cell.angle_beta   90.00
_cell.angle_gamma   90.00
#
_symmetry.space_group_name_H-M   'P 1'
#
loop_
_entity.id
_entity.type
_entity.pdbx_description
1 polymer ?
#
loop_
_entity_poly.entity_id
_entity_poly.type
_entity_poly.pdbx_seq_one_letter_code
_entity_poly.pdbx_strand_id
1 'polypeptide(L)'
;VVYSTEAPKPIGPYSQAVWAGDTLFVSGQIALDPASGELIQGNIETETKVVLNNVKAILDKVGIGFSNIVKTSIFLKNMDDFAAVNAVYASYFTSDFPARETVQVSKLPKDVNVEISVIAIR
;
A
#
# COMPACT_ATOMS: atom_id res chain seq x y z
N VAL A 1 0.99 -16.93 -5.77
CA VAL A 1 0.54 -15.69 -6.44
C VAL A 1 -0.86 -15.35 -5.96
N VAL A 2 -1.06 -14.10 -5.55
CA VAL A 2 -2.36 -13.60 -5.09
C VAL A 2 -2.88 -12.59 -6.11
N TYR A 3 -4.16 -12.69 -6.43
CA TYR A 3 -4.82 -11.73 -7.30
C TYR A 3 -6.20 -11.36 -6.73
N SER A 4 -6.44 -10.07 -6.50
CA SER A 4 -7.72 -9.51 -6.06
C SER A 4 -8.28 -8.61 -7.15
N THR A 5 -9.55 -8.80 -7.50
CA THR A 5 -10.25 -7.90 -8.42
C THR A 5 -10.61 -6.57 -7.74
N GLU A 6 -10.53 -6.52 -6.41
CA GLU A 6 -10.82 -5.31 -5.62
C GLU A 6 -9.57 -4.42 -5.44
N ALA A 7 -8.43 -4.84 -5.99
CA ALA A 7 -7.19 -4.07 -6.04
C ALA A 7 -6.81 -3.82 -7.49
N PRO A 8 -5.99 -2.79 -7.77
CA PRO A 8 -5.59 -2.49 -9.15
C PRO A 8 -4.83 -3.64 -9.79
N LYS A 9 -5.09 -3.88 -11.08
CA LYS A 9 -4.28 -4.82 -11.87
C LYS A 9 -2.82 -4.36 -11.88
N PRO A 10 -1.87 -5.31 -11.85
CA PRO A 10 -0.46 -4.95 -12.04
C PRO A 10 -0.26 -4.22 -13.37
N ILE A 11 0.50 -3.13 -13.32
CA ILE A 11 0.82 -2.32 -14.50
C ILE A 11 2.15 -2.72 -15.13
N GLY A 12 2.67 -3.89 -14.76
CA GLY A 12 3.94 -4.42 -15.26
C GLY A 12 4.06 -5.89 -14.95
N PRO A 13 5.25 -6.49 -15.19
CA PRO A 13 5.46 -7.92 -14.97
C PRO A 13 5.72 -8.25 -13.49
N TYR A 14 4.68 -8.11 -12.67
CA TYR A 14 4.73 -8.46 -11.25
C TYR A 14 3.36 -8.90 -10.76
N SER A 15 3.33 -9.59 -9.63
CA SER A 15 2.10 -10.00 -8.96
C SER A 15 1.70 -8.97 -7.91
N GLN A 16 0.41 -8.87 -7.60
CA GLN A 16 -0.06 -8.03 -6.50
C GLN A 16 0.58 -8.45 -5.18
N ALA A 17 0.64 -9.76 -4.93
CA ALA A 17 1.30 -10.31 -3.75
C ALA A 17 1.71 -11.75 -4.00
N VAL A 18 2.68 -12.23 -3.20
CA VAL A 18 3.22 -13.59 -3.31
C VAL A 18 3.43 -14.15 -1.92
N TRP A 19 3.00 -15.40 -1.72
CA TRP A 19 3.32 -16.14 -0.50
C TRP A 19 4.70 -16.80 -0.59
N ALA A 20 5.46 -16.72 0.48
CA ALA A 20 6.64 -17.53 0.71
C ALA A 20 6.47 -18.15 2.10
N GLY A 21 6.05 -19.42 2.15
CA GLY A 21 5.63 -20.04 3.40
C GLY A 21 4.44 -19.28 4.00
N ASP A 22 4.57 -18.83 5.24
CA ASP A 22 3.55 -18.06 5.93
C ASP A 22 3.74 -16.54 5.78
N THR A 23 4.70 -16.12 4.97
CA THR A 23 5.01 -14.71 4.74
C THR A 23 4.41 -14.24 3.41
N LEU A 24 3.63 -13.18 3.48
CA LEU A 24 3.04 -12.54 2.29
C LEU A 24 3.83 -11.28 1.96
N PHE A 25 4.31 -11.21 0.72
CA PHE A 25 4.98 -10.03 0.19
C PHE A 25 3.99 -9.31 -0.72
N VAL A 26 3.61 -8.09 -0.36
CA VAL A 26 2.66 -7.27 -1.13
C VAL A 26 3.44 -6.22 -1.91
N SER A 27 3.24 -6.18 -3.21
CA SER A 27 3.85 -5.19 -4.09
C SER A 27 3.44 -3.78 -3.73
N GLY A 28 4.28 -2.81 -4.05
CA GLY A 28 4.00 -1.41 -3.82
C GLY A 28 2.68 -0.99 -4.47
N GLN A 29 1.79 -0.41 -3.68
CA GLN A 29 0.50 0.08 -4.14
C GLN A 29 0.53 1.58 -4.29
N ILE A 30 -0.07 2.07 -5.37
CA ILE A 30 -0.27 3.50 -5.63
C ILE A 30 -1.77 3.76 -5.73
N ALA A 31 -2.17 5.02 -5.78
CA ALA A 31 -3.58 5.41 -5.72
C ALA A 31 -4.28 5.24 -7.07
N LEU A 32 -4.38 4.01 -7.54
CA LEU A 32 -5.17 3.65 -8.71
C LEU A 32 -6.54 3.18 -8.28
N ASP A 33 -7.58 3.59 -9.01
CA ASP A 33 -8.92 3.06 -8.83
C ASP A 33 -8.92 1.62 -9.36
N PRO A 34 -9.30 0.61 -8.55
CA PRO A 34 -9.32 -0.78 -8.98
C PRO A 34 -10.22 -1.04 -10.18
N ALA A 35 -11.33 -0.33 -10.28
CA ALA A 35 -12.32 -0.56 -11.36
C ALA A 35 -11.87 0.04 -12.69
N SER A 36 -11.37 1.27 -12.68
CA SER A 36 -11.03 2.01 -13.92
C SER A 36 -9.54 1.94 -14.27
N GLY A 37 -8.68 1.68 -13.29
CA GLY A 37 -7.23 1.76 -13.46
C GLY A 37 -6.70 3.19 -13.54
N GLU A 38 -7.55 4.18 -13.27
CA GLU A 38 -7.16 5.58 -13.32
C GLU A 38 -6.61 6.04 -11.99
N LEU A 39 -5.70 7.03 -12.03
CA LEU A 39 -5.17 7.65 -10.82
C LEU A 39 -6.27 8.42 -10.09
N ILE A 40 -6.33 8.26 -8.77
CA ILE A 40 -7.19 9.08 -7.92
C ILE A 40 -6.38 10.33 -7.54
N GLN A 41 -6.82 11.46 -8.05
CA GLN A 41 -6.19 12.76 -7.81
C GLN A 41 -6.93 13.47 -6.68
N GLY A 42 -6.23 14.31 -5.95
CA GLY A 42 -6.82 15.04 -4.83
C GLY A 42 -5.73 15.44 -3.85
N ASN A 43 -6.08 15.52 -2.56
CA ASN A 43 -5.10 15.79 -1.53
C ASN A 43 -4.35 14.53 -1.13
N ILE A 44 -3.25 14.69 -0.40
CA ILE A 44 -2.41 13.57 0.00
C ILE A 44 -3.15 12.61 0.93
N GLU A 45 -4.06 13.09 1.74
CA GLU A 45 -4.86 12.26 2.64
C GLU A 45 -5.74 11.29 1.85
N THR A 46 -6.43 11.79 0.83
CA THR A 46 -7.27 10.96 -0.04
C THR A 46 -6.43 9.95 -0.81
N GLU A 47 -5.30 10.39 -1.37
CA GLU A 47 -4.39 9.51 -2.09
C GLU A 47 -3.89 8.38 -1.19
N THR A 48 -3.49 8.69 0.02
CA THR A 48 -2.98 7.70 0.99
C THR A 48 -4.08 6.70 1.37
N LYS A 49 -5.32 7.16 1.55
CA LYS A 49 -6.44 6.25 1.83
C LYS A 49 -6.67 5.26 0.70
N VAL A 50 -6.63 5.71 -0.55
CA VAL A 50 -6.78 4.82 -1.71
C VAL A 50 -5.67 3.78 -1.73
N VAL A 51 -4.43 4.19 -1.51
CA VAL A 51 -3.29 3.27 -1.43
C VAL A 51 -3.51 2.20 -0.37
N LEU A 52 -3.87 2.61 0.84
CA LEU A 52 -4.06 1.65 1.95
C LEU A 52 -5.29 0.78 1.74
N ASN A 53 -6.34 1.29 1.12
CA ASN A 53 -7.50 0.48 0.76
C ASN A 53 -7.15 -0.56 -0.31
N ASN A 54 -6.23 -0.24 -1.22
CA ASN A 54 -5.73 -1.21 -2.19
C ASN A 54 -4.92 -2.31 -1.50
N VAL A 55 -4.09 -1.95 -0.52
CA VAL A 55 -3.39 -2.94 0.33
C VAL A 55 -4.43 -3.81 1.05
N LYS A 56 -5.44 -3.18 1.65
CA LYS A 56 -6.49 -3.89 2.38
C LYS A 56 -7.19 -4.92 1.50
N ALA A 57 -7.53 -4.56 0.27
CA ALA A 57 -8.19 -5.46 -0.67
C ALA A 57 -7.36 -6.72 -0.95
N ILE A 58 -6.04 -6.57 -1.07
CA ILE A 58 -5.15 -7.70 -1.28
C ILE A 58 -5.10 -8.60 -0.03
N LEU A 59 -4.99 -8.00 1.16
CA LEU A 59 -5.00 -8.75 2.42
C LEU A 59 -6.33 -9.48 2.63
N ASP A 60 -7.45 -8.82 2.36
CA ASP A 60 -8.78 -9.41 2.47
C ASP A 60 -8.92 -10.64 1.57
N LYS A 61 -8.32 -10.60 0.39
CA LYS A 61 -8.38 -11.72 -0.58
C LYS A 61 -7.83 -13.02 0.02
N VAL A 62 -6.85 -12.92 0.91
CA VAL A 62 -6.22 -14.09 1.53
C VAL A 62 -6.63 -14.26 3.01
N GLY A 63 -7.62 -13.52 3.46
CA GLY A 63 -8.23 -13.70 4.78
C GLY A 63 -7.41 -13.20 5.95
N ILE A 64 -6.52 -12.24 5.74
CA ILE A 64 -5.75 -11.59 6.79
C ILE A 64 -6.02 -10.09 6.79
N GLY A 65 -5.49 -9.39 7.79
CA GLY A 65 -5.72 -7.95 7.95
C GLY A 65 -4.47 -7.18 8.32
N PHE A 66 -4.65 -5.90 8.62
CA PHE A 66 -3.54 -5.01 8.98
C PHE A 66 -2.80 -5.50 10.24
N SER A 67 -3.48 -6.20 11.15
CA SER A 67 -2.83 -6.79 12.32
C SER A 67 -1.79 -7.86 11.98
N ASN A 68 -1.83 -8.39 10.77
CA ASN A 68 -0.85 -9.37 10.29
C ASN A 68 0.37 -8.73 9.64
N ILE A 69 0.36 -7.42 9.41
CA ILE A 69 1.50 -6.71 8.81
C ILE A 69 2.62 -6.60 9.84
N VAL A 70 3.82 -7.00 9.45
CA VAL A 70 5.03 -6.91 10.30
C VAL A 70 6.00 -5.84 9.80
N LYS A 71 5.92 -5.47 8.53
CA LYS A 71 6.81 -4.47 7.94
C LYS A 71 6.08 -3.65 6.89
N THR A 72 6.26 -2.34 6.94
CA THR A 72 5.74 -1.41 5.93
C THR A 72 6.88 -0.58 5.37
N SER A 73 6.87 -0.34 4.07
CA SER A 73 7.77 0.60 3.40
C SER A 73 6.92 1.69 2.74
N ILE A 74 7.18 2.94 3.09
CA ILE A 74 6.49 4.10 2.53
C ILE A 74 7.47 4.93 1.73
N PHE A 75 7.13 5.16 0.47
CA PHE A 75 7.93 5.97 -0.44
C PHE A 75 7.15 7.24 -0.78
N LEU A 76 7.76 8.41 -0.58
CA LEU A 76 7.12 9.70 -0.80
C LEU A 76 7.83 10.47 -1.90
N LYS A 77 7.05 11.18 -2.70
CA LYS A 77 7.59 12.14 -3.66
C LYS A 77 8.14 13.36 -2.93
N ASN A 78 7.49 13.77 -1.83
CA ASN A 78 7.86 14.92 -1.04
C ASN A 78 7.74 14.61 0.45
N MET A 79 8.84 14.72 1.19
CA MET A 79 8.84 14.44 2.64
C MET A 79 7.99 15.45 3.44
N ASP A 80 7.60 16.57 2.85
CA ASP A 80 6.67 17.50 3.48
C ASP A 80 5.29 16.87 3.70
N ASP A 81 4.97 15.77 2.99
CA ASP A 81 3.72 15.03 3.18
C ASP A 81 3.77 14.03 4.34
N PHE A 82 4.92 13.92 5.02
CA PHE A 82 5.15 12.90 6.04
C PHE A 82 4.07 12.90 7.14
N ALA A 83 3.77 14.07 7.71
CA ALA A 83 2.81 14.18 8.81
C ALA A 83 1.39 13.78 8.37
N ALA A 84 0.96 14.20 7.19
CA ALA A 84 -0.37 13.88 6.67
C ALA A 84 -0.50 12.38 6.36
N VAL A 85 0.53 11.79 5.75
CA VAL A 85 0.56 10.35 5.46
C VAL A 85 0.54 9.54 6.76
N ASN A 86 1.33 9.95 7.75
CA ASN A 86 1.35 9.29 9.06
C ASN A 86 -0.02 9.25 9.73
N ALA A 87 -0.75 10.36 9.68
CA ALA A 87 -2.07 10.44 10.31
C ALA A 87 -3.06 9.46 9.67
N VAL A 88 -3.06 9.36 8.35
CA VAL A 88 -3.92 8.40 7.63
C VAL A 88 -3.47 6.98 7.91
N TYR A 89 -2.16 6.72 7.81
CA TYR A 89 -1.59 5.40 8.06
C TYR A 89 -1.97 4.88 9.45
N ALA A 90 -1.80 5.72 10.48
CA ALA A 90 -2.11 5.34 11.86
C ALA A 90 -3.57 4.90 12.03
N SER A 91 -4.49 5.48 11.27
CA SER A 91 -5.92 5.18 11.38
C SER A 91 -6.28 3.75 10.92
N TYR A 92 -5.38 3.06 10.25
CA TYR A 92 -5.60 1.68 9.80
C TYR A 92 -5.15 0.64 10.81
N PHE A 93 -4.53 1.06 11.92
CA PHE A 93 -4.04 0.17 12.97
C PHE A 93 -4.71 0.51 14.29
N THR A 94 -4.99 -0.50 15.12
CA THR A 94 -5.58 -0.30 16.45
C THR A 94 -4.50 -0.24 17.52
N SER A 95 -3.42 -1.03 17.36
CA SER A 95 -2.28 -1.10 18.27
C SER A 95 -1.15 -1.84 17.56
N ASP A 96 0.00 -1.96 18.21
CA ASP A 96 1.10 -2.79 17.70
C ASP A 96 1.48 -2.48 16.26
N PHE A 97 1.94 -1.25 16.03
CA PHE A 97 2.37 -0.84 14.70
C PHE A 97 3.50 -1.72 14.18
N PRO A 98 3.50 -2.05 12.88
CA PRO A 98 4.61 -2.80 12.28
C PRO A 98 5.88 -1.96 12.24
N ALA A 99 7.02 -2.64 12.04
CA ALA A 99 8.26 -1.95 11.70
C ALA A 99 8.08 -1.20 10.39
N ARG A 100 8.72 -0.03 10.24
CA ARG A 100 8.51 0.81 9.07
C ARG A 100 9.72 1.68 8.76
N GLU A 101 9.95 1.95 7.47
CA GLU A 101 10.75 3.08 7.03
C GLU A 101 9.88 3.96 6.12
N THR A 102 10.22 5.26 6.08
CA THR A 102 9.61 6.23 5.17
C THR A 102 10.72 7.04 4.56
N VAL A 103 10.80 7.06 3.23
CA VAL A 103 11.86 7.75 2.50
C VAL A 103 11.28 8.58 1.38
N GLN A 104 11.96 9.68 1.07
CA GLN A 104 11.67 10.45 -0.13
C GLN A 104 12.50 9.87 -1.28
N VAL A 105 11.86 9.70 -2.43
CA VAL A 105 12.51 9.15 -3.63
C VAL A 105 12.49 10.18 -4.75
N SER A 106 13.36 9.96 -5.75
CA SER A 106 13.46 10.88 -6.89
C SER A 106 12.19 10.91 -7.72
N LYS A 107 11.53 9.74 -7.89
CA LYS A 107 10.30 9.62 -8.68
C LYS A 107 9.58 8.33 -8.34
N LEU A 108 8.26 8.36 -8.43
CA LEU A 108 7.41 7.17 -8.27
C LEU A 108 6.71 6.85 -9.59
N PRO A 109 6.24 5.59 -9.77
CA PRO A 109 5.47 5.23 -10.96
C PRO A 109 4.31 6.18 -11.18
N LYS A 110 4.05 6.55 -12.44
CA LYS A 110 2.99 7.49 -12.81
C LYS A 110 3.06 8.83 -12.09
N ASP A 111 4.24 9.14 -11.54
CA ASP A 111 4.50 10.40 -10.82
C ASP A 111 3.53 10.64 -9.65
N VAL A 112 3.13 9.57 -8.98
CA VAL A 112 2.28 9.67 -7.78
C VAL A 112 3.05 10.26 -6.61
N ASN A 113 2.34 10.59 -5.53
CA ASN A 113 2.93 11.23 -4.34
C ASN A 113 3.31 10.23 -3.26
N VAL A 114 2.69 9.05 -3.24
CA VAL A 114 2.93 8.03 -2.21
C VAL A 114 2.80 6.63 -2.80
N GLU A 115 3.67 5.73 -2.36
CA GLU A 115 3.61 4.31 -2.66
C GLU A 115 3.88 3.55 -1.37
N ILE A 116 3.11 2.49 -1.11
CA ILE A 116 3.26 1.68 0.11
C ILE A 116 3.29 0.20 -0.25
N SER A 117 4.28 -0.49 0.29
CA SER A 117 4.37 -1.96 0.25
C SER A 117 4.42 -2.51 1.67
N VAL A 118 3.98 -3.75 1.83
CA VAL A 118 3.96 -4.39 3.15
C VAL A 118 4.42 -5.83 3.08
N ILE A 119 4.87 -6.34 4.23
CA ILE A 119 5.13 -7.75 4.47
C ILE A 119 4.22 -8.17 5.62
N ALA A 120 3.48 -9.26 5.43
CA ALA A 120 2.54 -9.77 6.43
C ALA A 120 2.79 -11.24 6.71
N ILE A 121 2.39 -11.69 7.90
CA ILE A 121 2.55 -13.08 8.35
C ILE A 121 1.17 -13.61 8.72
N ARG A 122 0.80 -14.77 8.18
CA ARG A 122 -0.42 -15.46 8.61
C ARG A 122 -0.20 -16.40 9.78
#